data_04a58ec3889cfb96f56da621b9c8c264
#
_entry.id   04a58ec3889cfb96f56da621b9c8c264
#
_cell.length_a   1.000
_cell.length_b   1.000
_cell.length_c   1.000
_cell.angle_alpha   90.00
_cell.angle_beta   90.00
_cell.angle_gamma   90.00
#
_symmetry.space_group_name_H-M   'P 1'
#
loop_
_entity.id
_entity.type
_entity.pdbx_description
1 polymer ?
#
loop_
_entity_poly.entity_id
_entity_poly.type
_entity_poly.pdbx_seq_one_letter_code
_entity_poly.pdbx_strand_id
1 'polypeptide(L)'
;MTLRRRSRAAVALSAAALLALTACTTVEAPPPSTPTGEPGDETITTGAGVTSDPCPDAVNADNGCIYLGVLSDLTEGPFAALAVPITDGQRAFWAKVNAAGGIGGFDIDIDTYTRDTKYQAAEHAAQYQQIAGNIAGIAQSLGTVNTESVLPDMIQRSLVTVPTSWWSGYAFEDYDQGIILETGYSYCTEAIVGLDWFAENHGEPTTVQAVGYPGDYGGDSAEGVRRWAEVNGATALDAIGTGPNQVVGNQDAVVSAVAAGSPDVVVLAVGPAETAEIVGKLAAGGFQGRFMGSLPTWNHALLQSAAAPALVGLYNHMTPYENWDGASAGMAAVKESLGGALPANAGYIIGWVIGYPFQAALEAAAAAGDLTPEGIAAVVDGLEVDFEGMIPNHTYGGDAQANAAQAVNVGVPDSEVELGLKTIASFYEGASFDQTDYSSACVATG
;
A
#
# COMPACT_ATOMS: atom_id res chain seq x y z
N MET A 1 44.63 46.37 10.28
CA MET A 1 46.05 46.17 10.09
C MET A 1 46.23 44.82 9.44
N THR A 2 46.53 44.71 8.32
CA THR A 2 47.36 44.95 7.20
C THR A 2 47.08 43.91 6.11
N LEU A 3 46.72 44.44 4.96
CA LEU A 3 46.68 43.74 3.66
C LEU A 3 48.05 43.07 3.32
N ARG A 4 48.05 42.04 2.52
CA ARG A 4 48.94 41.94 1.34
C ARG A 4 48.38 41.06 0.22
N ARG A 5 48.15 41.74 -0.89
CA ARG A 5 48.04 41.22 -2.27
C ARG A 5 49.43 40.79 -2.79
N ARG A 6 49.45 39.92 -3.78
CA ARG A 6 50.34 39.89 -4.99
C ARG A 6 50.26 38.49 -5.60
N SER A 7 50.40 38.22 -6.90
CA SER A 7 50.29 38.95 -8.16
C SER A 7 50.41 37.91 -9.28
N ARG A 8 49.80 38.21 -10.38
CA ARG A 8 49.84 37.59 -11.71
C ARG A 8 51.25 37.19 -12.18
N ALA A 9 51.35 36.11 -13.03
CA ALA A 9 52.21 36.06 -14.16
C ALA A 9 51.67 35.20 -15.29
N ALA A 10 51.38 35.84 -16.41
CA ALA A 10 51.15 35.24 -17.72
C ALA A 10 52.47 35.09 -18.44
N VAL A 11 52.65 34.01 -19.19
CA VAL A 11 53.67 33.90 -20.21
C VAL A 11 53.07 33.34 -21.47
N ALA A 12 53.10 34.16 -22.51
CA ALA A 12 52.81 33.77 -23.89
C ALA A 12 54.17 33.68 -24.64
N LEU A 13 54.20 33.02 -25.76
CA LEU A 13 55.06 32.97 -26.90
C LEU A 13 55.43 31.52 -27.29
N SER A 14 55.61 31.08 -28.54
CA SER A 14 55.48 31.66 -29.88
C SER A 14 55.41 30.51 -30.90
N ALA A 15 54.90 30.82 -32.06
CA ALA A 15 54.77 29.99 -33.24
C ALA A 15 56.13 29.56 -33.85
N ALA A 16 56.11 28.37 -34.47
CA ALA A 16 56.99 28.10 -35.64
C ALA A 16 56.26 27.16 -36.61
N ALA A 17 56.00 27.67 -37.80
CA ALA A 17 55.47 26.94 -38.93
C ALA A 17 56.58 26.15 -39.63
N LEU A 18 56.28 24.90 -39.99
CA LEU A 18 57.05 24.18 -41.05
C LEU A 18 56.03 23.53 -42.00
N LEU A 19 55.98 24.04 -43.20
CA LEU A 19 55.32 23.43 -44.35
C LEU A 19 56.14 22.21 -44.81
N ALA A 20 55.51 21.07 -44.94
CA ALA A 20 55.96 19.98 -45.80
C ALA A 20 54.77 19.50 -46.62
N LEU A 21 54.80 19.75 -47.92
CA LEU A 21 53.93 19.19 -48.95
C LEU A 21 54.23 17.70 -49.08
N THR A 22 53.21 16.83 -48.93
CA THR A 22 53.25 15.53 -49.58
C THR A 22 51.85 15.17 -50.06
N ALA A 23 51.85 14.57 -51.22
CA ALA A 23 50.79 14.33 -52.16
C ALA A 23 49.45 13.69 -51.64
N CYS A 24 48.37 14.15 -52.23
CA CYS A 24 47.04 13.52 -52.20
C CYS A 24 47.04 12.09 -52.74
N THR A 25 46.65 11.15 -51.96
CA THR A 25 45.88 10.00 -52.41
C THR A 25 44.57 10.00 -51.64
N THR A 26 43.50 10.32 -52.35
CA THR A 26 42.11 10.18 -51.85
C THR A 26 41.80 8.72 -51.68
N VAL A 27 41.81 8.23 -50.43
CA VAL A 27 41.17 6.99 -50.06
C VAL A 27 39.72 7.39 -49.68
N GLU A 28 38.78 7.02 -50.55
CA GLU A 28 37.36 7.16 -50.33
C GLU A 28 37.01 6.34 -49.08
N ALA A 29 36.52 7.01 -48.03
CA ALA A 29 36.04 6.34 -46.84
C ALA A 29 34.79 5.52 -47.24
N PRO A 30 34.64 4.26 -46.75
CA PRO A 30 33.41 3.52 -46.97
C PRO A 30 32.24 4.29 -46.31
N PRO A 31 31.03 4.27 -46.94
CA PRO A 31 29.87 4.93 -46.39
C PRO A 31 29.60 4.34 -44.97
N PRO A 32 29.10 5.18 -44.02
CA PRO A 32 28.73 4.68 -42.72
C PRO A 32 27.67 3.56 -42.94
N SER A 33 28.00 2.36 -42.51
CA SER A 33 27.06 1.27 -42.42
C SER A 33 25.97 1.72 -41.48
N THR A 34 24.78 2.04 -42.01
CA THR A 34 23.55 2.13 -41.24
C THR A 34 23.38 0.78 -40.58
N PRO A 35 23.19 0.68 -39.26
CA PRO A 35 22.79 -0.55 -38.66
C PRO A 35 21.32 -0.80 -39.10
N THR A 36 21.14 -1.62 -40.12
CA THR A 36 19.90 -2.32 -40.37
C THR A 36 19.88 -3.50 -39.40
N GLY A 37 19.68 -3.20 -38.12
CA GLY A 37 19.04 -4.10 -37.19
C GLY A 37 17.55 -3.90 -37.46
N GLU A 38 16.90 -4.87 -38.09
CA GLU A 38 15.48 -5.11 -37.82
C GLU A 38 15.35 -5.17 -36.31
N PRO A 39 14.27 -4.61 -35.69
CA PRO A 39 13.95 -4.90 -34.30
C PRO A 39 13.87 -6.42 -34.24
N GLY A 40 14.84 -7.07 -33.62
CA GLY A 40 14.74 -8.49 -33.28
C GLY A 40 13.47 -8.60 -32.44
N ASP A 41 12.64 -9.53 -32.76
CA ASP A 41 11.59 -10.06 -31.91
C ASP A 41 12.31 -10.59 -30.64
N GLU A 42 12.61 -9.69 -29.69
CA GLU A 42 13.09 -10.09 -28.38
C GLU A 42 11.91 -10.79 -27.71
N THR A 43 11.86 -12.10 -27.82
CA THR A 43 10.85 -12.92 -27.16
C THR A 43 11.01 -12.77 -25.67
N ILE A 44 9.99 -12.25 -24.98
CA ILE A 44 9.96 -12.17 -23.53
C ILE A 44 10.08 -13.57 -22.96
N THR A 45 11.00 -13.78 -22.06
CA THR A 45 11.12 -15.04 -21.29
C THR A 45 9.91 -15.16 -20.37
N THR A 46 9.27 -16.32 -20.34
CA THR A 46 8.09 -16.60 -19.51
C THR A 46 8.34 -17.75 -18.57
N GLY A 47 7.65 -17.75 -17.43
CA GLY A 47 7.76 -18.76 -16.38
C GLY A 47 6.41 -19.27 -15.88
N ALA A 48 6.38 -19.71 -14.63
CA ALA A 48 5.14 -20.12 -13.99
C ALA A 48 4.10 -18.98 -14.04
N GLY A 49 2.86 -19.31 -14.35
CA GLY A 49 1.77 -18.35 -14.44
C GLY A 49 1.73 -17.48 -15.69
N VAL A 50 2.62 -17.69 -16.67
CA VAL A 50 2.60 -16.96 -17.95
C VAL A 50 2.52 -17.93 -19.11
N THR A 51 1.52 -17.77 -19.99
CA THR A 51 1.29 -18.66 -21.13
C THR A 51 1.09 -17.86 -22.43
N SER A 52 1.44 -18.48 -23.56
CA SER A 52 1.13 -17.92 -24.88
C SER A 52 -0.33 -18.11 -25.29
N ASP A 53 -1.08 -18.95 -24.58
CA ASP A 53 -2.51 -19.14 -24.84
C ASP A 53 -3.28 -17.97 -24.23
N PRO A 54 -4.33 -17.45 -24.90
CA PRO A 54 -5.15 -16.38 -24.36
C PRO A 54 -5.77 -16.71 -22.99
N CYS A 55 -6.01 -15.67 -22.17
CA CYS A 55 -6.77 -15.83 -20.94
C CYS A 55 -8.18 -16.39 -21.21
N PRO A 56 -8.81 -17.06 -20.21
CA PRO A 56 -10.16 -17.62 -20.39
C PRO A 56 -11.20 -16.60 -20.87
N ASP A 57 -11.13 -15.37 -20.35
CA ASP A 57 -12.01 -14.24 -20.74
C ASP A 57 -11.19 -13.12 -21.40
N ALA A 58 -10.32 -13.48 -22.34
CA ALA A 58 -9.40 -12.57 -23.00
C ALA A 58 -10.11 -11.36 -23.62
N VAL A 59 -9.62 -10.17 -23.32
CA VAL A 59 -10.01 -8.92 -23.97
C VAL A 59 -9.29 -8.77 -25.31
N ASN A 60 -8.02 -9.20 -25.37
CA ASN A 60 -7.17 -9.14 -26.55
C ASN A 60 -6.91 -10.58 -27.03
N ALA A 61 -7.59 -11.00 -28.10
CA ALA A 61 -7.59 -12.39 -28.56
C ALA A 61 -6.21 -12.91 -29.02
N ASP A 62 -5.29 -12.01 -29.37
CA ASP A 62 -3.94 -12.34 -29.83
C ASP A 62 -2.91 -12.28 -28.70
N ASN A 63 -3.30 -11.85 -27.48
CA ASN A 63 -2.43 -11.81 -26.30
C ASN A 63 -2.34 -13.18 -25.63
N GLY A 64 -1.19 -13.44 -25.01
CA GLY A 64 -1.07 -14.51 -24.03
C GLY A 64 -1.75 -14.17 -22.70
N CYS A 65 -1.50 -14.94 -21.65
CA CYS A 65 -2.10 -14.75 -20.34
C CYS A 65 -1.06 -14.73 -19.21
N ILE A 66 -1.17 -13.73 -18.33
CA ILE A 66 -0.51 -13.69 -17.03
C ILE A 66 -1.54 -14.02 -15.96
N TYR A 67 -1.35 -15.11 -15.25
CA TYR A 67 -2.21 -15.52 -14.13
C TYR A 67 -1.65 -15.01 -12.81
N LEU A 68 -2.45 -14.27 -12.06
CA LEU A 68 -2.13 -13.81 -10.71
C LEU A 68 -3.03 -14.46 -9.68
N GLY A 69 -2.49 -14.68 -8.47
CA GLY A 69 -3.24 -15.23 -7.35
C GLY A 69 -3.99 -14.16 -6.57
N VAL A 70 -5.17 -14.48 -6.07
CA VAL A 70 -5.92 -13.71 -5.09
C VAL A 70 -6.31 -14.62 -3.93
N LEU A 71 -5.87 -14.29 -2.73
CA LEU A 71 -6.14 -15.01 -1.49
C LEU A 71 -6.89 -14.06 -0.55
N SER A 72 -8.20 -14.22 -0.42
CA SER A 72 -9.07 -13.24 0.22
C SER A 72 -10.14 -13.88 1.09
N ASP A 73 -10.84 -13.09 1.88
CA ASP A 73 -12.01 -13.48 2.66
C ASP A 73 -13.28 -13.18 1.85
N LEU A 74 -13.85 -14.19 1.24
CA LEU A 74 -14.92 -13.97 0.25
C LEU A 74 -16.30 -14.40 0.69
N THR A 75 -16.43 -15.13 1.81
CA THR A 75 -17.73 -15.68 2.22
C THR A 75 -18.10 -15.41 3.68
N GLU A 76 -17.36 -15.92 4.65
CA GLU A 76 -17.84 -16.02 6.04
C GLU A 76 -16.85 -15.56 7.12
N GLY A 77 -15.66 -15.07 6.74
CA GLY A 77 -14.69 -14.52 7.70
C GLY A 77 -15.05 -13.10 8.17
N PRO A 78 -14.30 -12.56 9.13
CA PRO A 78 -14.60 -11.27 9.76
C PRO A 78 -14.48 -10.07 8.82
N PHE A 79 -13.74 -10.21 7.72
CA PHE A 79 -13.52 -9.14 6.75
C PHE A 79 -14.27 -9.33 5.42
N ALA A 80 -15.09 -10.39 5.27
CA ALA A 80 -15.76 -10.69 4.00
C ALA A 80 -16.55 -9.48 3.44
N ALA A 81 -17.22 -8.72 4.29
CA ALA A 81 -17.97 -7.53 3.87
C ALA A 81 -17.09 -6.42 3.26
N LEU A 82 -15.80 -6.36 3.61
CA LEU A 82 -14.81 -5.44 3.06
C LEU A 82 -14.02 -6.08 1.91
N ALA A 83 -13.64 -7.33 2.07
CA ALA A 83 -12.73 -8.05 1.18
C ALA A 83 -13.36 -8.40 -0.18
N VAL A 84 -14.66 -8.67 -0.24
CA VAL A 84 -15.37 -8.86 -1.52
C VAL A 84 -15.29 -7.61 -2.38
N PRO A 85 -15.65 -6.40 -1.92
CA PRO A 85 -15.43 -5.18 -2.69
C PRO A 85 -13.97 -4.89 -3.05
N ILE A 86 -12.99 -5.28 -2.21
CA ILE A 86 -11.57 -5.19 -2.55
C ILE A 86 -11.28 -6.05 -3.79
N THR A 87 -11.70 -7.29 -3.79
CA THR A 87 -11.50 -8.18 -4.94
C THR A 87 -12.23 -7.68 -6.19
N ASP A 88 -13.41 -7.06 -6.05
CA ASP A 88 -14.12 -6.44 -7.17
C ASP A 88 -13.36 -5.23 -7.73
N GLY A 89 -12.73 -4.42 -6.86
CA GLY A 89 -11.86 -3.32 -7.28
C GLY A 89 -10.62 -3.80 -8.04
N GLN A 90 -10.01 -4.90 -7.60
CA GLN A 90 -8.90 -5.56 -8.32
C GLN A 90 -9.35 -6.02 -9.72
N ARG A 91 -10.51 -6.66 -9.85
CA ARG A 91 -11.06 -7.07 -11.15
C ARG A 91 -11.22 -5.89 -12.10
N ALA A 92 -11.77 -4.80 -11.60
CA ALA A 92 -11.97 -3.60 -12.40
C ALA A 92 -10.66 -2.94 -12.82
N PHE A 93 -9.66 -2.92 -11.93
CA PHE A 93 -8.31 -2.43 -12.23
C PHE A 93 -7.68 -3.23 -13.39
N TRP A 94 -7.63 -4.54 -13.27
CA TRP A 94 -7.03 -5.39 -14.30
C TRP A 94 -7.85 -5.41 -15.60
N ALA A 95 -9.17 -5.24 -15.52
CA ALA A 95 -9.98 -5.03 -16.71
C ALA A 95 -9.61 -3.73 -17.44
N LYS A 96 -9.29 -2.63 -16.72
CA LYS A 96 -8.75 -1.38 -17.31
C LYS A 96 -7.41 -1.64 -18.01
N VAL A 97 -6.51 -2.37 -17.38
CA VAL A 97 -5.18 -2.71 -17.94
C VAL A 97 -5.35 -3.54 -19.22
N ASN A 98 -6.18 -4.57 -19.21
CA ASN A 98 -6.45 -5.40 -20.37
C ASN A 98 -7.12 -4.62 -21.49
N ALA A 99 -8.07 -3.72 -21.19
CA ALA A 99 -8.70 -2.85 -22.16
C ALA A 99 -7.72 -1.86 -22.82
N ALA A 100 -6.64 -1.51 -22.13
CA ALA A 100 -5.53 -0.69 -22.66
C ALA A 100 -4.55 -1.49 -23.54
N GLY A 101 -4.71 -2.81 -23.68
CA GLY A 101 -3.88 -3.70 -24.50
C GLY A 101 -3.08 -4.73 -23.71
N GLY A 102 -3.24 -4.79 -22.40
CA GLY A 102 -2.48 -5.68 -21.51
C GLY A 102 -1.03 -5.22 -21.30
N ILE A 103 -0.17 -6.11 -20.85
CA ILE A 103 1.24 -5.84 -20.55
C ILE A 103 2.13 -6.78 -21.35
N GLY A 104 3.07 -6.24 -22.13
CA GLY A 104 4.05 -7.02 -22.89
C GLY A 104 3.46 -8.03 -23.89
N GLY A 105 2.22 -7.83 -24.36
CA GLY A 105 1.49 -8.76 -25.22
C GLY A 105 0.72 -9.85 -24.45
N PHE A 106 0.43 -9.63 -23.17
CA PHE A 106 -0.35 -10.52 -22.30
C PHE A 106 -1.52 -9.78 -21.66
N ASP A 107 -2.69 -10.43 -21.59
CA ASP A 107 -3.75 -10.03 -20.69
C ASP A 107 -3.51 -10.58 -19.29
N ILE A 108 -4.09 -9.95 -18.27
CA ILE A 108 -3.96 -10.36 -16.88
C ILE A 108 -5.25 -11.04 -16.41
N ASP A 109 -5.14 -12.22 -15.82
CA ASP A 109 -6.24 -12.97 -15.23
C ASP A 109 -6.02 -13.15 -13.72
N ILE A 110 -6.97 -12.67 -12.92
CA ILE A 110 -6.98 -12.86 -11.47
C ILE A 110 -8.09 -13.81 -11.02
N ASP A 111 -9.06 -14.13 -11.88
CA ASP A 111 -10.25 -14.89 -11.50
C ASP A 111 -9.98 -16.39 -11.41
N THR A 112 -9.18 -16.94 -12.33
CA THR A 112 -8.82 -18.37 -12.34
C THR A 112 -8.21 -18.83 -11.03
N TYR A 113 -7.39 -17.97 -10.39
CA TYR A 113 -6.69 -18.29 -9.15
C TYR A 113 -7.13 -17.42 -7.96
N THR A 114 -8.37 -16.94 -7.97
CA THR A 114 -9.01 -16.36 -6.79
C THR A 114 -9.46 -17.47 -5.84
N ARG A 115 -9.10 -17.36 -4.56
CA ARG A 115 -9.40 -18.34 -3.51
C ARG A 115 -9.97 -17.68 -2.26
N ASP A 116 -11.00 -18.32 -1.70
CA ASP A 116 -11.57 -17.93 -0.42
C ASP A 116 -10.79 -18.58 0.73
N THR A 117 -10.16 -17.77 1.56
CA THR A 117 -9.35 -18.22 2.70
C THR A 117 -10.09 -18.08 4.03
N LYS A 118 -11.28 -17.48 4.03
CA LYS A 118 -12.12 -17.22 5.20
C LYS A 118 -11.37 -16.52 6.34
N TYR A 119 -10.30 -15.81 5.98
CA TYR A 119 -9.39 -15.16 6.93
C TYR A 119 -8.76 -16.12 7.95
N GLN A 120 -8.43 -17.33 7.54
CA GLN A 120 -7.82 -18.37 8.38
C GLN A 120 -6.45 -18.75 7.81
N ALA A 121 -5.37 -18.62 8.61
CA ALA A 121 -4.00 -18.89 8.14
C ALA A 121 -3.81 -20.31 7.59
N ALA A 122 -4.42 -21.32 8.22
CA ALA A 122 -4.34 -22.71 7.74
C ALA A 122 -5.05 -22.91 6.39
N GLU A 123 -6.21 -22.26 6.19
CA GLU A 123 -6.93 -22.29 4.92
C GLU A 123 -6.18 -21.48 3.86
N HIS A 124 -5.66 -20.31 4.23
CA HIS A 124 -4.81 -19.49 3.37
C HIS A 124 -3.63 -20.30 2.82
N ALA A 125 -2.89 -20.96 3.71
CA ALA A 125 -1.77 -21.82 3.31
C ALA A 125 -2.22 -22.99 2.41
N ALA A 126 -3.36 -23.62 2.71
CA ALA A 126 -3.89 -24.72 1.90
C ALA A 126 -4.31 -24.26 0.50
N GLN A 127 -4.97 -23.09 0.37
CA GLN A 127 -5.39 -22.52 -0.90
C GLN A 127 -4.19 -22.01 -1.71
N TYR A 128 -3.22 -21.36 -1.04
CA TYR A 128 -1.96 -20.95 -1.66
C TYR A 128 -1.23 -22.12 -2.32
N GLN A 129 -1.05 -23.23 -1.62
CA GLN A 129 -0.35 -24.41 -2.16
C GLN A 129 -1.00 -25.00 -3.42
N GLN A 130 -2.31 -24.78 -3.61
CA GLN A 130 -3.01 -25.23 -4.81
C GLN A 130 -2.70 -24.38 -6.03
N ILE A 131 -2.33 -23.12 -5.84
CA ILE A 131 -2.16 -22.14 -6.94
C ILE A 131 -0.70 -21.76 -7.17
N ALA A 132 0.18 -21.84 -6.17
CA ALA A 132 1.55 -21.30 -6.20
C ALA A 132 2.42 -21.73 -7.39
N GLY A 133 2.18 -22.90 -7.96
CA GLY A 133 2.89 -23.39 -9.15
C GLY A 133 2.34 -22.90 -10.48
N ASN A 134 1.23 -22.15 -10.48
CA ASN A 134 0.48 -21.78 -11.68
C ASN A 134 0.26 -20.26 -11.79
N ILE A 135 0.87 -19.47 -10.94
CA ILE A 135 0.74 -18.00 -10.90
C ILE A 135 2.10 -17.33 -11.07
N ALA A 136 2.11 -16.14 -11.66
CA ALA A 136 3.32 -15.33 -11.81
C ALA A 136 3.61 -14.50 -10.53
N GLY A 137 2.61 -14.31 -9.68
CA GLY A 137 2.70 -13.65 -8.40
C GLY A 137 1.32 -13.51 -7.78
N ILE A 138 1.21 -12.78 -6.66
CA ILE A 138 -0.02 -12.64 -5.88
C ILE A 138 -0.46 -11.18 -5.89
N ALA A 139 -1.55 -10.88 -6.60
CA ALA A 139 -2.12 -9.54 -6.70
C ALA A 139 -2.83 -9.10 -5.42
N GLN A 140 -3.25 -10.04 -4.58
CA GLN A 140 -3.93 -9.75 -3.31
C GLN A 140 -3.70 -10.88 -2.31
N SER A 141 -3.11 -10.58 -1.15
CA SER A 141 -2.98 -11.50 -0.02
C SER A 141 -3.53 -10.84 1.25
N LEU A 142 -4.68 -11.30 1.74
CA LEU A 142 -5.40 -10.63 2.82
C LEU A 142 -4.95 -11.10 4.21
N GLY A 143 -4.44 -10.15 4.97
CA GLY A 143 -4.06 -10.30 6.38
C GLY A 143 -2.61 -10.70 6.57
N THR A 144 -1.92 -10.05 7.52
CA THR A 144 -0.47 -10.24 7.75
C THR A 144 -0.15 -11.66 8.17
N VAL A 145 -0.79 -12.18 9.24
CA VAL A 145 -0.56 -13.57 9.72
C VAL A 145 -0.84 -14.61 8.62
N ASN A 146 -1.82 -14.35 7.76
CA ASN A 146 -2.15 -15.21 6.63
C ASN A 146 -1.02 -15.19 5.60
N THR A 147 -0.56 -14.00 5.20
CA THR A 147 0.53 -13.80 4.24
C THR A 147 1.83 -14.40 4.76
N GLU A 148 2.17 -14.15 6.02
CA GLU A 148 3.36 -14.70 6.68
C GLU A 148 3.37 -16.23 6.73
N SER A 149 2.20 -16.85 6.88
CA SER A 149 2.09 -18.32 6.92
C SER A 149 2.65 -19.01 5.69
N VAL A 150 2.78 -18.29 4.57
CA VAL A 150 3.26 -18.79 3.27
C VAL A 150 4.49 -18.05 2.75
N LEU A 151 4.93 -16.98 3.43
CA LEU A 151 6.04 -16.13 3.01
C LEU A 151 7.33 -16.90 2.71
N PRO A 152 7.78 -17.91 3.51
CA PRO A 152 9.00 -18.67 3.19
C PRO A 152 8.93 -19.42 1.84
N ASP A 153 7.76 -19.93 1.45
CA ASP A 153 7.57 -20.55 0.15
C ASP A 153 7.45 -19.54 -0.98
N MET A 154 6.82 -18.36 -0.73
CA MET A 154 6.78 -17.26 -1.69
C MET A 154 8.19 -16.75 -2.00
N ILE A 155 9.03 -16.55 -0.99
CA ILE A 155 10.45 -16.17 -1.16
C ILE A 155 11.18 -17.22 -1.99
N GLN A 156 11.03 -18.49 -1.67
CA GLN A 156 11.69 -19.58 -2.40
C GLN A 156 11.30 -19.63 -3.89
N ARG A 157 10.08 -19.19 -4.21
CA ARG A 157 9.53 -19.15 -5.58
C ARG A 157 9.66 -17.79 -6.25
N SER A 158 10.20 -16.80 -5.57
CA SER A 158 10.26 -15.41 -6.04
C SER A 158 8.88 -14.84 -6.41
N LEU A 159 7.83 -15.24 -5.70
CA LEU A 159 6.46 -14.79 -5.96
C LEU A 159 6.22 -13.42 -5.34
N VAL A 160 6.39 -12.37 -6.12
CA VAL A 160 6.03 -10.99 -5.74
C VAL A 160 4.57 -10.94 -5.29
N THR A 161 4.33 -10.25 -4.19
CA THR A 161 3.03 -10.26 -3.51
C THR A 161 2.62 -8.85 -3.07
N VAL A 162 1.39 -8.47 -3.38
CA VAL A 162 0.76 -7.28 -2.81
C VAL A 162 -0.10 -7.71 -1.61
N PRO A 163 0.28 -7.34 -0.38
CA PRO A 163 -0.52 -7.64 0.79
C PRO A 163 -1.74 -6.73 0.85
N THR A 164 -2.82 -7.22 1.43
CA THR A 164 -3.97 -6.42 1.86
C THR A 164 -3.96 -6.37 3.39
N SER A 165 -2.86 -5.87 3.87
CA SER A 165 -2.52 -5.57 5.27
C SER A 165 -1.29 -4.67 5.27
N TRP A 166 -1.10 -3.90 6.34
CA TRP A 166 -0.12 -2.80 6.39
C TRP A 166 0.75 -2.95 7.65
N TRP A 167 1.55 -3.99 7.67
CA TRP A 167 2.44 -4.27 8.78
C TRP A 167 3.83 -3.65 8.55
N SER A 168 4.36 -2.96 9.54
CA SER A 168 5.65 -2.26 9.45
C SER A 168 6.84 -3.13 9.04
N GLY A 169 6.74 -4.45 9.22
CA GLY A 169 7.79 -5.40 8.80
C GLY A 169 7.99 -5.50 7.30
N TYR A 170 6.97 -5.19 6.51
CA TYR A 170 7.07 -5.23 5.04
C TYR A 170 8.00 -4.16 4.44
N ALA A 171 8.43 -3.18 5.25
CA ALA A 171 9.43 -2.20 4.83
C ALA A 171 10.87 -2.74 4.87
N PHE A 172 11.10 -3.96 5.35
CA PHE A 172 12.44 -4.48 5.61
C PHE A 172 12.75 -5.71 4.78
N GLU A 173 13.65 -5.59 3.80
CA GLU A 173 14.11 -6.68 2.93
C GLU A 173 14.68 -7.89 3.67
N ASP A 174 15.26 -7.68 4.86
CA ASP A 174 15.74 -8.78 5.72
C ASP A 174 14.61 -9.76 6.09
N TYR A 175 13.36 -9.29 6.06
CA TYR A 175 12.19 -10.08 6.39
C TYR A 175 11.58 -10.82 5.19
N ASP A 176 11.42 -10.14 4.07
CA ASP A 176 10.67 -10.63 2.90
C ASP A 176 11.52 -10.78 1.62
N GLN A 177 12.81 -10.43 1.69
CA GLN A 177 13.74 -10.38 0.56
C GLN A 177 13.26 -9.49 -0.61
N GLY A 178 12.50 -8.44 -0.29
CA GLY A 178 12.02 -7.46 -1.25
C GLY A 178 10.93 -7.94 -2.19
N ILE A 179 10.19 -9.02 -1.86
CA ILE A 179 9.09 -9.50 -2.71
C ILE A 179 7.72 -8.95 -2.33
N ILE A 180 7.61 -8.18 -1.24
CA ILE A 180 6.34 -7.60 -0.79
C ILE A 180 6.20 -6.17 -1.28
N LEU A 181 5.09 -5.87 -1.95
CA LEU A 181 4.72 -4.55 -2.44
C LEU A 181 3.60 -3.96 -1.57
N GLU A 182 3.94 -3.50 -0.35
CA GLU A 182 2.98 -2.85 0.54
C GLU A 182 2.50 -1.51 -0.07
N THR A 183 1.22 -1.21 0.04
CA THR A 183 0.61 -0.06 -0.62
C THR A 183 0.25 1.04 0.38
N GLY A 184 1.07 2.06 0.47
CA GLY A 184 0.90 3.16 1.42
C GLY A 184 1.70 2.94 2.72
N TYR A 185 1.23 3.47 3.83
CA TYR A 185 1.90 3.45 5.12
C TYR A 185 1.61 2.17 5.92
N SER A 186 2.47 1.85 6.89
CA SER A 186 2.18 0.80 7.88
C SER A 186 1.21 1.28 8.98
N TYR A 187 0.57 0.36 9.70
CA TYR A 187 -0.28 0.71 10.84
C TYR A 187 0.46 1.48 11.94
N CYS A 188 1.76 1.23 12.08
CA CYS A 188 2.62 1.98 13.00
C CYS A 188 2.76 3.44 12.56
N THR A 189 3.10 3.66 11.29
CA THR A 189 3.21 5.00 10.70
C THR A 189 1.87 5.72 10.71
N GLU A 190 0.77 5.02 10.36
CA GLU A 190 -0.59 5.54 10.43
C GLU A 190 -0.90 6.16 11.80
N ALA A 191 -0.62 5.41 12.88
CA ALA A 191 -0.89 5.87 14.23
C ALA A 191 -0.05 7.10 14.60
N ILE A 192 1.25 7.13 14.23
CA ILE A 192 2.14 8.25 14.49
C ILE A 192 1.67 9.51 13.78
N VAL A 193 1.50 9.43 12.45
CA VAL A 193 1.14 10.60 11.63
C VAL A 193 -0.31 11.06 11.90
N GLY A 194 -1.22 10.11 12.15
CA GLY A 194 -2.58 10.43 12.53
C GLY A 194 -2.67 11.17 13.87
N LEU A 195 -1.84 10.84 14.84
CA LEU A 195 -1.76 11.57 16.12
C LEU A 195 -1.11 12.94 15.98
N ASP A 196 -0.15 13.13 15.06
CA ASP A 196 0.35 14.47 14.71
C ASP A 196 -0.78 15.36 14.17
N TRP A 197 -1.55 14.82 13.21
CA TRP A 197 -2.71 15.54 12.69
C TRP A 197 -3.72 15.85 13.80
N PHE A 198 -3.98 14.89 14.70
CA PHE A 198 -4.88 15.08 15.83
C PHE A 198 -4.40 16.23 16.73
N ALA A 199 -3.12 16.24 17.11
CA ALA A 199 -2.53 17.25 17.97
C ALA A 199 -2.66 18.68 17.39
N GLU A 200 -2.42 18.81 16.08
CA GLU A 200 -2.54 20.10 15.39
C GLU A 200 -3.99 20.60 15.30
N ASN A 201 -4.96 19.70 15.13
CA ASN A 201 -6.34 20.08 14.83
C ASN A 201 -7.28 20.06 16.05
N HIS A 202 -6.94 19.30 17.11
CA HIS A 202 -7.76 19.16 18.32
C HIS A 202 -7.04 19.60 19.60
N GLY A 203 -5.75 19.97 19.50
CA GLY A 203 -4.87 20.28 20.62
C GLY A 203 -4.06 19.06 21.07
N GLU A 204 -2.89 19.31 21.65
CA GLU A 204 -1.94 18.27 22.09
C GLU A 204 -2.59 17.38 23.17
N PRO A 205 -2.80 16.08 22.90
CA PRO A 205 -3.32 15.17 23.91
C PRO A 205 -2.25 14.87 24.97
N THR A 206 -2.65 14.83 26.22
CA THR A 206 -1.77 14.46 27.34
C THR A 206 -1.73 12.94 27.55
N THR A 207 -2.80 12.26 27.16
CA THR A 207 -2.97 10.80 27.28
C THR A 207 -3.52 10.22 25.99
N VAL A 208 -2.88 9.16 25.53
CA VAL A 208 -3.27 8.42 24.32
C VAL A 208 -3.40 6.92 24.65
N GLN A 209 -4.31 6.21 23.96
CA GLN A 209 -4.50 4.79 24.17
C GLN A 209 -4.79 4.07 22.86
N ALA A 210 -4.17 2.94 22.62
CA ALA A 210 -4.50 2.05 21.52
C ALA A 210 -5.52 0.99 21.94
N VAL A 211 -6.45 0.68 21.05
CA VAL A 211 -7.37 -0.47 21.14
C VAL A 211 -7.31 -1.23 19.83
N GLY A 212 -6.94 -2.49 19.86
CA GLY A 212 -6.75 -3.23 18.62
C GLY A 212 -6.87 -4.74 18.75
N TYR A 213 -6.94 -5.40 17.60
CA TYR A 213 -6.82 -6.86 17.54
C TYR A 213 -5.38 -7.26 17.91
N PRO A 214 -5.17 -8.38 18.61
CA PRO A 214 -3.82 -8.82 18.94
C PRO A 214 -3.07 -9.24 17.66
N GLY A 215 -1.75 -9.18 17.73
CA GLY A 215 -0.86 -9.47 16.62
C GLY A 215 -0.40 -8.21 15.89
N ASP A 216 -0.10 -8.34 14.61
CA ASP A 216 0.46 -7.30 13.76
C ASP A 216 -0.38 -6.03 13.67
N TYR A 217 -1.65 -6.16 13.30
CA TYR A 217 -2.55 -5.01 13.07
C TYR A 217 -2.67 -4.11 14.30
N GLY A 218 -3.18 -4.65 15.40
CA GLY A 218 -3.36 -3.85 16.61
C GLY A 218 -2.05 -3.60 17.36
N GLY A 219 -1.08 -4.52 17.29
CA GLY A 219 0.24 -4.37 17.90
C GLY A 219 1.06 -3.27 17.24
N ASP A 220 1.10 -3.25 15.93
CA ASP A 220 1.80 -2.23 15.13
C ASP A 220 1.22 -0.83 15.41
N SER A 221 -0.11 -0.72 15.39
CA SER A 221 -0.81 0.52 15.76
C SER A 221 -0.52 0.95 17.20
N ALA A 222 -0.50 0.00 18.17
CA ALA A 222 -0.21 0.30 19.56
C ALA A 222 1.24 0.77 19.77
N GLU A 223 2.18 0.17 19.06
CA GLU A 223 3.57 0.62 19.09
C GLU A 223 3.74 2.02 18.48
N GLY A 224 3.01 2.31 17.37
CA GLY A 224 2.96 3.66 16.80
C GLY A 224 2.44 4.70 17.80
N VAL A 225 1.37 4.39 18.52
CA VAL A 225 0.84 5.24 19.60
C VAL A 225 1.88 5.47 20.69
N ARG A 226 2.60 4.43 21.11
CA ARG A 226 3.65 4.51 22.12
C ARG A 226 4.82 5.39 21.68
N ARG A 227 5.30 5.19 20.44
CA ARG A 227 6.41 5.99 19.85
C ARG A 227 6.03 7.45 19.72
N TRP A 228 4.83 7.73 19.23
CA TRP A 228 4.32 9.09 19.16
C TRP A 228 4.30 9.77 20.54
N ALA A 229 3.78 9.08 21.54
CA ALA A 229 3.70 9.61 22.90
C ALA A 229 5.10 9.90 23.49
N GLU A 230 6.08 9.03 23.22
CA GLU A 230 7.47 9.22 23.66
C GLU A 230 8.08 10.48 23.04
N VAL A 231 7.91 10.67 21.72
CA VAL A 231 8.43 11.85 21.00
C VAL A 231 7.77 13.15 21.51
N ASN A 232 6.46 13.12 21.75
CA ASN A 232 5.69 14.33 22.08
C ASN A 232 5.50 14.56 23.60
N GLY A 233 6.07 13.70 24.45
CA GLY A 233 5.97 13.85 25.90
C GLY A 233 4.58 13.59 26.46
N ALA A 234 3.72 12.88 25.72
CA ALA A 234 2.42 12.41 26.18
C ALA A 234 2.54 11.09 26.94
N THR A 235 1.48 10.68 27.62
CA THR A 235 1.40 9.38 28.30
C THR A 235 0.64 8.38 27.42
N ALA A 236 1.32 7.35 26.92
CA ALA A 236 0.65 6.20 26.33
C ALA A 236 0.14 5.30 27.48
N LEU A 237 -1.19 5.13 27.56
CA LEU A 237 -1.79 4.15 28.46
C LEU A 237 -1.59 2.74 27.89
N ASP A 238 -1.72 1.73 28.75
CA ASP A 238 -1.61 0.33 28.33
C ASP A 238 -2.57 0.05 27.18
N ALA A 239 -2.06 -0.56 26.11
CA ALA A 239 -2.86 -0.95 24.97
C ALA A 239 -3.90 -2.02 25.34
N ILE A 240 -5.10 -1.91 24.81
CA ILE A 240 -6.19 -2.84 25.09
C ILE A 240 -6.36 -3.78 23.90
N GLY A 241 -6.04 -5.05 24.11
CA GLY A 241 -6.30 -6.11 23.13
C GLY A 241 -7.77 -6.53 23.14
N THR A 242 -8.33 -6.73 21.93
CA THR A 242 -9.68 -7.28 21.75
C THR A 242 -9.73 -8.16 20.48
N GLY A 243 -10.91 -8.61 20.09
CA GLY A 243 -11.14 -9.41 18.87
C GLY A 243 -12.47 -9.07 18.22
N PRO A 244 -12.74 -9.66 17.04
CA PRO A 244 -14.03 -9.54 16.39
C PRO A 244 -15.18 -9.99 17.30
N ASN A 245 -16.33 -9.31 17.24
CA ASN A 245 -17.50 -9.62 18.05
C ASN A 245 -17.97 -11.07 17.90
N GLN A 246 -17.73 -11.71 16.75
CA GLN A 246 -18.00 -13.13 16.53
C GLN A 246 -17.16 -14.03 17.47
N VAL A 247 -16.00 -13.55 17.93
CA VAL A 247 -15.07 -14.29 18.81
C VAL A 247 -15.27 -13.90 20.27
N VAL A 248 -15.28 -12.58 20.56
CA VAL A 248 -15.33 -12.08 21.95
C VAL A 248 -16.74 -11.82 22.47
N GLY A 249 -17.75 -11.86 21.61
CA GLY A 249 -19.16 -11.66 21.93
C GLY A 249 -19.58 -10.18 21.94
N ASN A 250 -18.85 -9.30 22.60
CA ASN A 250 -19.08 -7.86 22.66
C ASN A 250 -17.83 -7.10 23.13
N GLN A 251 -17.87 -5.76 23.13
CA GLN A 251 -16.76 -4.89 23.52
C GLN A 251 -16.91 -4.29 24.94
N ASP A 252 -17.74 -4.83 25.82
CA ASP A 252 -17.99 -4.25 27.15
C ASP A 252 -16.73 -4.14 28.02
N ALA A 253 -15.81 -5.10 27.91
CA ALA A 253 -14.53 -5.07 28.62
C ALA A 253 -13.64 -3.91 28.13
N VAL A 254 -13.58 -3.71 26.82
CA VAL A 254 -12.85 -2.58 26.18
C VAL A 254 -13.45 -1.25 26.64
N VAL A 255 -14.76 -1.11 26.53
CA VAL A 255 -15.48 0.12 26.95
C VAL A 255 -15.19 0.44 28.42
N SER A 256 -15.21 -0.57 29.30
CA SER A 256 -14.92 -0.38 30.73
C SER A 256 -13.47 0.05 30.95
N ALA A 257 -12.52 -0.53 30.25
CA ALA A 257 -11.09 -0.22 30.38
C ALA A 257 -10.77 1.18 29.86
N VAL A 258 -11.28 1.56 28.68
CA VAL A 258 -11.10 2.92 28.11
C VAL A 258 -11.76 3.97 29.04
N ALA A 259 -12.97 3.72 29.54
CA ALA A 259 -13.65 4.63 30.44
C ALA A 259 -12.87 4.84 31.77
N ALA A 260 -12.23 3.77 32.28
CA ALA A 260 -11.38 3.86 33.48
C ALA A 260 -10.07 4.63 33.24
N GLY A 261 -9.44 4.47 32.05
CA GLY A 261 -8.23 5.19 31.65
C GLY A 261 -8.50 6.65 31.29
N SER A 262 -9.68 6.92 30.76
CA SER A 262 -10.14 8.24 30.30
C SER A 262 -9.10 8.99 29.44
N PRO A 263 -8.55 8.37 28.36
CA PRO A 263 -7.59 9.01 27.49
C PRO A 263 -8.21 10.18 26.72
N ASP A 264 -7.37 11.15 26.29
CA ASP A 264 -7.79 12.27 25.45
C ASP A 264 -8.12 11.79 24.02
N VAL A 265 -7.35 10.79 23.54
CA VAL A 265 -7.59 10.16 22.24
C VAL A 265 -7.37 8.64 22.28
N VAL A 266 -8.25 7.90 21.64
CA VAL A 266 -8.15 6.46 21.43
C VAL A 266 -7.88 6.18 19.95
N VAL A 267 -6.79 5.48 19.66
CA VAL A 267 -6.53 4.95 18.31
C VAL A 267 -7.13 3.55 18.22
N LEU A 268 -8.03 3.37 17.24
CA LEU A 268 -8.76 2.11 17.04
C LEU A 268 -8.15 1.33 15.87
N ALA A 269 -7.73 0.10 16.14
CA ALA A 269 -7.27 -0.88 15.17
C ALA A 269 -8.15 -2.15 15.26
N VAL A 270 -9.43 -2.01 14.92
CA VAL A 270 -10.48 -3.03 15.00
C VAL A 270 -11.35 -3.02 13.73
N GLY A 271 -12.35 -3.88 13.66
CA GLY A 271 -13.33 -3.87 12.58
C GLY A 271 -14.44 -2.82 12.75
N PRO A 272 -15.26 -2.58 11.71
CA PRO A 272 -16.32 -1.57 11.76
C PRO A 272 -17.37 -1.82 12.83
N ALA A 273 -17.77 -3.08 13.06
CA ALA A 273 -18.75 -3.43 14.06
C ALA A 273 -18.29 -3.10 15.48
N GLU A 274 -17.04 -3.41 15.79
CA GLU A 274 -16.39 -3.10 17.06
C GLU A 274 -16.22 -1.60 17.25
N THR A 275 -15.85 -0.88 16.18
CA THR A 275 -15.77 0.60 16.19
C THR A 275 -17.09 1.23 16.59
N ALA A 276 -18.21 0.81 15.95
CA ALA A 276 -19.54 1.33 16.31
C ALA A 276 -19.90 1.03 17.76
N GLU A 277 -19.61 -0.17 18.24
CA GLU A 277 -19.93 -0.58 19.60
C GLU A 277 -19.11 0.21 20.63
N ILE A 278 -17.80 0.30 20.43
CA ILE A 278 -16.88 0.99 21.36
C ILE A 278 -17.22 2.49 21.41
N VAL A 279 -17.26 3.15 20.26
CA VAL A 279 -17.54 4.59 20.18
C VAL A 279 -18.94 4.91 20.72
N GLY A 280 -19.95 4.13 20.30
CA GLY A 280 -21.34 4.35 20.72
C GLY A 280 -21.53 4.17 22.24
N LYS A 281 -20.99 3.12 22.84
CA LYS A 281 -21.09 2.87 24.30
C LYS A 281 -20.31 3.88 25.14
N LEU A 282 -19.10 4.24 24.73
CA LEU A 282 -18.31 5.25 25.42
C LEU A 282 -18.98 6.64 25.37
N ALA A 283 -19.49 7.05 24.22
CA ALA A 283 -20.23 8.29 24.09
C ALA A 283 -21.49 8.30 24.96
N ALA A 284 -22.26 7.20 24.98
CA ALA A 284 -23.44 7.07 25.84
C ALA A 284 -23.07 7.09 27.35
N GLY A 285 -21.86 6.64 27.70
CA GLY A 285 -21.28 6.72 29.04
C GLY A 285 -20.73 8.11 29.42
N GLY A 286 -20.75 9.08 28.48
CA GLY A 286 -20.24 10.44 28.70
C GLY A 286 -18.72 10.58 28.54
N PHE A 287 -18.06 9.70 27.82
CA PHE A 287 -16.66 9.82 27.46
C PHE A 287 -16.38 11.15 26.74
N GLN A 288 -15.31 11.84 27.12
CA GLN A 288 -14.98 13.16 26.60
C GLN A 288 -13.84 13.14 25.57
N GLY A 289 -13.12 12.04 25.44
CA GLY A 289 -12.05 11.89 24.47
C GLY A 289 -12.59 11.69 23.05
N ARG A 290 -11.66 11.59 22.10
CA ARG A 290 -11.98 11.40 20.67
C ARG A 290 -11.37 10.08 20.18
N PHE A 291 -11.68 9.73 18.93
CA PHE A 291 -11.24 8.49 18.31
C PHE A 291 -10.57 8.78 16.97
N MET A 292 -9.42 8.14 16.75
CA MET A 292 -8.76 8.02 15.45
C MET A 292 -8.89 6.57 15.00
N GLY A 293 -9.58 6.33 13.91
CA GLY A 293 -9.79 4.98 13.39
C GLY A 293 -8.83 4.67 12.26
N SER A 294 -8.11 3.57 12.38
CA SER A 294 -7.30 2.98 11.32
C SER A 294 -8.16 2.54 10.13
N LEU A 295 -7.53 2.37 8.97
CA LEU A 295 -8.17 2.04 7.69
C LEU A 295 -9.28 0.97 7.78
N PRO A 296 -9.12 -0.19 8.43
CA PRO A 296 -10.18 -1.22 8.47
C PRO A 296 -11.39 -0.87 9.34
N THR A 297 -11.35 0.20 10.13
CA THR A 297 -12.41 0.53 11.11
C THR A 297 -13.68 1.12 10.52
N TRP A 298 -13.67 1.53 9.25
CA TRP A 298 -14.78 2.24 8.63
C TRP A 298 -15.60 1.38 7.66
N ASN A 299 -16.91 1.57 7.74
CA ASN A 299 -17.85 1.21 6.69
C ASN A 299 -19.01 2.23 6.74
N HIS A 300 -19.44 2.77 5.61
CA HIS A 300 -20.48 3.77 5.56
C HIS A 300 -21.84 3.29 6.15
N ALA A 301 -22.07 1.99 6.23
CA ALA A 301 -23.23 1.42 6.91
C ALA A 301 -23.26 1.80 8.41
N LEU A 302 -22.15 2.19 9.01
CA LEU A 302 -22.08 2.69 10.39
C LEU A 302 -22.93 3.95 10.59
N LEU A 303 -23.12 4.76 9.55
CA LEU A 303 -24.01 5.92 9.58
C LEU A 303 -25.51 5.56 9.69
N GLN A 304 -25.86 4.27 9.51
CA GLN A 304 -27.20 3.75 9.74
C GLN A 304 -27.34 3.10 11.12
N SER A 305 -26.27 3.02 11.90
CA SER A 305 -26.24 2.40 13.23
C SER A 305 -26.69 3.38 14.32
N ALA A 306 -27.00 2.84 15.50
CA ALA A 306 -27.28 3.66 16.69
C ALA A 306 -26.06 4.51 17.14
N ALA A 307 -24.85 4.14 16.72
CA ALA A 307 -23.60 4.86 17.02
C ALA A 307 -23.37 6.09 16.10
N ALA A 308 -24.15 6.25 15.03
CA ALA A 308 -23.92 7.30 14.04
C ALA A 308 -23.76 8.72 14.65
N PRO A 309 -24.58 9.20 15.61
CA PRO A 309 -24.36 10.52 16.21
C PRO A 309 -23.02 10.64 16.95
N ALA A 310 -22.57 9.57 17.60
CA ALA A 310 -21.29 9.55 18.29
C ALA A 310 -20.12 9.53 17.30
N LEU A 311 -20.22 8.74 16.23
CA LEU A 311 -19.22 8.68 15.17
C LEU A 311 -19.04 10.04 14.50
N VAL A 312 -20.14 10.70 14.11
CA VAL A 312 -20.09 12.05 13.52
C VAL A 312 -19.45 13.07 14.46
N GLY A 313 -19.67 12.95 15.78
CA GLY A 313 -19.18 13.92 16.76
C GLY A 313 -17.74 13.69 17.24
N LEU A 314 -17.27 12.45 17.29
CA LEU A 314 -16.06 12.08 18.04
C LEU A 314 -15.01 11.31 17.24
N TYR A 315 -15.33 10.84 16.03
CA TYR A 315 -14.48 9.94 15.28
C TYR A 315 -13.86 10.61 14.05
N ASN A 316 -12.59 10.35 13.82
CA ASN A 316 -11.86 10.64 12.59
C ASN A 316 -11.31 9.35 12.01
N HIS A 317 -11.34 9.23 10.69
CA HIS A 317 -10.87 8.06 9.97
C HIS A 317 -9.58 8.34 9.22
N MET A 318 -8.65 7.41 9.24
CA MET A 318 -7.36 7.50 8.57
C MET A 318 -7.30 6.51 7.38
N THR A 319 -6.79 6.99 6.23
CA THR A 319 -6.50 6.15 5.06
C THR A 319 -5.22 6.59 4.36
N PRO A 320 -4.45 5.69 3.71
CA PRO A 320 -3.31 6.08 2.89
C PRO A 320 -3.72 6.65 1.53
N TYR A 321 -4.94 6.41 1.08
CA TYR A 321 -5.45 6.80 -0.24
C TYR A 321 -6.61 7.80 -0.12
N GLU A 322 -6.91 8.47 -1.24
CA GLU A 322 -8.08 9.36 -1.33
C GLU A 322 -9.38 8.64 -0.95
N ASN A 323 -10.22 9.33 -0.18
CA ASN A 323 -11.61 8.91 0.00
C ASN A 323 -12.42 9.13 -1.28
N TRP A 324 -13.67 8.67 -1.31
CA TRP A 324 -14.55 8.77 -2.48
C TRP A 324 -14.77 10.20 -3.01
N ASP A 325 -14.66 11.21 -2.17
CA ASP A 325 -14.74 12.62 -2.54
C ASP A 325 -13.46 13.16 -3.21
N GLY A 326 -12.41 12.33 -3.35
CA GLY A 326 -11.18 12.65 -4.04
C GLY A 326 -11.37 12.96 -5.53
N ALA A 327 -10.39 13.65 -6.12
CA ALA A 327 -10.46 14.17 -7.49
C ALA A 327 -9.23 13.84 -8.34
N SER A 328 -8.38 12.91 -7.90
CA SER A 328 -7.23 12.45 -8.69
C SER A 328 -7.64 11.76 -9.98
N ALA A 329 -6.69 11.58 -10.89
CA ALA A 329 -6.91 10.82 -12.12
C ALA A 329 -7.30 9.37 -11.81
N GLY A 330 -6.66 8.76 -10.81
CA GLY A 330 -6.98 7.41 -10.37
C GLY A 330 -8.39 7.30 -9.81
N MET A 331 -8.83 8.25 -8.96
CA MET A 331 -10.21 8.27 -8.45
C MET A 331 -11.24 8.50 -9.57
N ALA A 332 -10.92 9.29 -10.57
CA ALA A 332 -11.78 9.45 -11.74
C ALA A 332 -11.93 8.12 -12.50
N ALA A 333 -10.84 7.36 -12.67
CA ALA A 333 -10.86 6.05 -13.31
C ALA A 333 -11.65 5.02 -12.47
N VAL A 334 -11.54 5.04 -11.13
CA VAL A 334 -12.38 4.23 -10.22
C VAL A 334 -13.86 4.49 -10.48
N LYS A 335 -14.25 5.77 -10.49
CA LYS A 335 -15.66 6.17 -10.71
C LYS A 335 -16.15 5.79 -12.12
N GLU A 336 -15.30 5.92 -13.13
CA GLU A 336 -15.61 5.53 -14.51
C GLU A 336 -15.85 4.02 -14.63
N SER A 337 -15.03 3.18 -13.97
CA SER A 337 -15.17 1.72 -14.00
C SER A 337 -16.53 1.24 -13.49
N LEU A 338 -17.17 2.02 -12.63
CA LEU A 338 -18.49 1.74 -12.06
C LEU A 338 -19.66 2.29 -12.91
N GLY A 339 -19.36 3.00 -14.01
CA GLY A 339 -20.39 3.57 -14.89
C GLY A 339 -21.35 4.53 -14.17
N GLY A 340 -20.92 5.18 -13.10
CA GLY A 340 -21.70 6.11 -12.29
C GLY A 340 -22.49 5.45 -11.15
N ALA A 341 -22.33 4.13 -10.93
CA ALA A 341 -22.85 3.47 -9.73
C ALA A 341 -21.90 3.69 -8.53
N LEU A 342 -22.43 3.49 -7.32
CA LEU A 342 -21.58 3.42 -6.11
C LEU A 342 -21.14 1.99 -5.87
N PRO A 343 -19.90 1.76 -5.40
CA PRO A 343 -19.49 0.44 -4.95
C PRO A 343 -20.19 0.07 -3.63
N ALA A 344 -20.13 -1.20 -3.27
CA ALA A 344 -20.73 -1.67 -2.00
C ALA A 344 -20.13 -0.95 -0.78
N ASN A 345 -18.85 -0.64 -0.80
CA ASN A 345 -18.16 0.20 0.19
C ASN A 345 -16.77 0.64 -0.34
N ALA A 346 -15.99 1.36 0.48
CA ALA A 346 -14.66 1.87 0.13
C ALA A 346 -13.61 0.76 -0.13
N GLY A 347 -13.89 -0.50 0.18
CA GLY A 347 -13.02 -1.63 -0.18
C GLY A 347 -12.71 -1.68 -1.68
N TYR A 348 -13.63 -1.23 -2.52
CA TYR A 348 -13.39 -1.14 -3.96
C TYR A 348 -12.22 -0.22 -4.32
N ILE A 349 -12.06 0.90 -3.60
CA ILE A 349 -10.91 1.81 -3.77
C ILE A 349 -9.62 1.10 -3.37
N ILE A 350 -9.63 0.35 -2.25
CA ILE A 350 -8.47 -0.44 -1.81
C ILE A 350 -8.05 -1.39 -2.93
N GLY A 351 -9.02 -2.16 -3.46
CA GLY A 351 -8.75 -3.13 -4.52
C GLY A 351 -8.16 -2.51 -5.77
N TRP A 352 -8.60 -1.32 -6.15
CA TRP A 352 -8.02 -0.59 -7.26
C TRP A 352 -6.59 -0.16 -6.98
N VAL A 353 -6.34 0.47 -5.83
CA VAL A 353 -5.03 1.04 -5.47
C VAL A 353 -3.95 -0.03 -5.35
N ILE A 354 -4.25 -1.19 -4.77
CA ILE A 354 -3.29 -2.29 -4.64
C ILE A 354 -2.94 -2.96 -5.98
N GLY A 355 -3.60 -2.60 -7.08
CA GLY A 355 -3.24 -3.03 -8.43
C GLY A 355 -2.01 -2.33 -9.00
N TYR A 356 -1.79 -1.06 -8.67
CA TYR A 356 -0.70 -0.25 -9.26
C TYR A 356 0.70 -0.82 -9.06
N PRO A 357 1.13 -1.25 -7.85
CA PRO A 357 2.48 -1.75 -7.65
C PRO A 357 2.77 -3.00 -8.49
N PHE A 358 1.80 -3.90 -8.58
CA PHE A 358 2.00 -5.12 -9.36
C PHE A 358 1.97 -4.85 -10.86
N GLN A 359 1.15 -3.89 -11.33
CA GLN A 359 1.20 -3.42 -12.72
C GLN A 359 2.59 -2.87 -13.05
N ALA A 360 3.13 -1.99 -12.23
CA ALA A 360 4.46 -1.41 -12.45
C ALA A 360 5.55 -2.48 -12.49
N ALA A 361 5.50 -3.48 -11.60
CA ALA A 361 6.44 -4.59 -11.59
C ALA A 361 6.35 -5.44 -12.87
N LEU A 362 5.15 -5.75 -13.35
CA LEU A 362 4.94 -6.48 -14.60
C LEU A 362 5.42 -5.67 -15.82
N GLU A 363 5.15 -4.37 -15.87
CA GLU A 363 5.60 -3.49 -16.95
C GLU A 363 7.14 -3.41 -16.99
N ALA A 364 7.79 -3.27 -15.83
CA ALA A 364 9.24 -3.24 -15.72
C ALA A 364 9.86 -4.58 -16.12
N ALA A 365 9.31 -5.70 -15.68
CA ALA A 365 9.76 -7.05 -16.02
C ALA A 365 9.57 -7.35 -17.53
N ALA A 366 8.44 -6.97 -18.10
CA ALA A 366 8.20 -7.09 -19.54
C ALA A 366 9.19 -6.24 -20.37
N ALA A 367 9.48 -5.02 -19.92
CA ALA A 367 10.49 -4.17 -20.55
C ALA A 367 11.91 -4.73 -20.43
N ALA A 368 12.21 -5.45 -19.35
CA ALA A 368 13.45 -6.20 -19.17
C ALA A 368 13.51 -7.52 -19.97
N GLY A 369 12.40 -7.93 -20.58
CA GLY A 369 12.29 -9.16 -21.38
C GLY A 369 12.17 -10.44 -20.53
N ASP A 370 11.78 -10.35 -19.26
CA ASP A 370 11.67 -11.48 -18.34
C ASP A 370 10.44 -11.41 -17.44
N LEU A 371 9.41 -12.17 -17.79
CA LEU A 371 8.17 -12.35 -17.03
C LEU A 371 8.16 -13.67 -16.22
N THR A 372 9.34 -14.22 -15.91
CA THR A 372 9.42 -15.29 -14.89
C THR A 372 9.17 -14.70 -13.50
N PRO A 373 8.76 -15.48 -12.50
CA PRO A 373 8.68 -14.99 -11.13
C PRO A 373 9.99 -14.34 -10.65
N GLU A 374 11.14 -14.90 -11.00
CA GLU A 374 12.46 -14.35 -10.70
C GLU A 374 12.71 -13.00 -11.41
N GLY A 375 12.28 -12.89 -12.69
CA GLY A 375 12.38 -11.65 -13.46
C GLY A 375 11.50 -10.53 -12.88
N ILE A 376 10.28 -10.87 -12.43
CA ILE A 376 9.37 -9.94 -11.77
C ILE A 376 9.95 -9.49 -10.42
N ALA A 377 10.49 -10.41 -9.62
CA ALA A 377 11.11 -10.07 -8.34
C ALA A 377 12.37 -9.20 -8.51
N ALA A 378 13.14 -9.42 -9.57
CA ALA A 378 14.39 -8.68 -9.82
C ALA A 378 14.19 -7.19 -10.11
N VAL A 379 13.00 -6.74 -10.44
CA VAL A 379 12.69 -5.33 -10.75
C VAL A 379 12.05 -4.58 -9.58
N VAL A 380 11.84 -5.22 -8.44
CA VAL A 380 11.16 -4.60 -7.29
C VAL A 380 12.05 -3.57 -6.58
N ASP A 381 13.32 -3.88 -6.37
CA ASP A 381 14.25 -2.91 -5.75
C ASP A 381 14.45 -1.69 -6.66
N GLY A 382 14.12 -0.52 -6.13
CA GLY A 382 14.12 0.74 -6.88
C GLY A 382 12.89 0.96 -7.78
N LEU A 383 11.86 0.11 -7.69
CA LEU A 383 10.62 0.26 -8.47
C LEU A 383 9.87 1.52 -8.04
N GLU A 384 9.73 2.48 -8.96
CA GLU A 384 8.89 3.66 -8.78
C GLU A 384 7.47 3.37 -9.23
N VAL A 385 6.48 3.68 -8.39
CA VAL A 385 5.06 3.48 -8.68
C VAL A 385 4.32 4.81 -8.68
N ASP A 386 3.64 5.08 -9.79
CA ASP A 386 2.68 6.18 -9.93
C ASP A 386 1.27 5.66 -9.62
N PHE A 387 0.66 6.20 -8.58
CA PHE A 387 -0.70 5.84 -8.16
C PHE A 387 -1.78 6.74 -8.79
N GLU A 388 -1.47 7.43 -9.87
CA GLU A 388 -2.38 8.37 -10.53
C GLU A 388 -2.99 9.41 -9.55
N GLY A 389 -2.23 9.75 -8.48
CA GLY A 389 -2.61 10.72 -7.45
C GLY A 389 -3.51 10.18 -6.34
N MET A 390 -3.85 8.89 -6.31
CA MET A 390 -4.64 8.28 -5.23
C MET A 390 -3.84 8.08 -3.94
N ILE A 391 -2.54 7.90 -4.05
CA ILE A 391 -1.51 7.91 -3.00
C ILE A 391 -0.33 8.72 -3.55
N PRO A 392 0.52 9.36 -2.74
CA PRO A 392 1.81 9.86 -3.21
C PRO A 392 2.64 8.76 -3.87
N ASN A 393 3.37 9.10 -4.94
CA ASN A 393 4.25 8.14 -5.62
C ASN A 393 5.24 7.54 -4.62
N HIS A 394 5.55 6.26 -4.80
CA HIS A 394 6.39 5.50 -3.90
C HIS A 394 7.51 4.77 -4.66
N THR A 395 8.67 4.65 -4.02
CA THR A 395 9.80 3.86 -4.52
C THR A 395 10.07 2.72 -3.54
N TYR A 396 10.01 1.48 -4.01
CA TYR A 396 10.26 0.30 -3.20
C TYR A 396 11.76 0.05 -2.99
N GLY A 397 12.12 -0.62 -1.91
CA GLY A 397 13.52 -0.93 -1.56
C GLY A 397 14.25 0.22 -0.86
N GLY A 398 15.55 0.03 -0.59
CA GLY A 398 16.42 1.02 0.05
C GLY A 398 16.23 1.13 1.56
N ASP A 399 16.45 2.33 2.11
CA ASP A 399 16.35 2.58 3.56
C ASP A 399 14.90 2.72 4.00
N ALA A 400 14.45 1.84 4.89
CA ALA A 400 13.05 1.77 5.34
C ALA A 400 12.56 3.06 6.00
N GLN A 401 13.41 3.77 6.76
CA GLN A 401 13.03 5.06 7.37
C GLN A 401 12.87 6.16 6.32
N ALA A 402 13.81 6.23 5.37
CA ALA A 402 13.80 7.27 4.34
C ALA A 402 12.67 7.08 3.31
N ASN A 403 12.32 5.83 3.02
CA ASN A 403 11.33 5.48 2.00
C ASN A 403 9.93 5.14 2.59
N ALA A 404 9.75 5.18 3.92
CA ALA A 404 8.45 4.93 4.51
C ALA A 404 7.39 5.92 3.97
N ALA A 405 6.26 5.39 3.53
CA ALA A 405 5.11 6.23 3.22
C ALA A 405 4.55 6.85 4.50
N GLN A 406 4.39 8.17 4.54
CA GLN A 406 3.99 8.92 5.74
C GLN A 406 2.71 9.75 5.55
N ALA A 407 2.19 9.80 4.34
CA ALA A 407 1.04 10.65 4.03
C ALA A 407 -0.28 10.00 4.43
N VAL A 408 -1.06 10.67 5.27
CA VAL A 408 -2.38 10.22 5.73
C VAL A 408 -3.49 11.12 5.20
N ASN A 409 -4.57 10.52 4.71
CA ASN A 409 -5.83 11.22 4.50
C ASN A 409 -6.69 11.07 5.76
N VAL A 410 -7.27 12.17 6.22
CA VAL A 410 -8.19 12.15 7.35
C VAL A 410 -9.59 12.51 6.88
N GLY A 411 -10.54 11.64 7.19
CA GLY A 411 -11.95 11.82 6.90
C GLY A 411 -12.79 11.92 8.17
N VAL A 412 -13.93 12.62 8.07
CA VAL A 412 -14.97 12.64 9.09
C VAL A 412 -16.22 11.97 8.56
N PRO A 413 -16.97 11.23 9.40
CA PRO A 413 -18.26 10.69 9.02
C PRO A 413 -19.25 11.80 8.64
N ASP A 414 -19.80 11.70 7.43
CA ASP A 414 -20.78 12.66 6.91
C ASP A 414 -21.81 11.92 6.03
N SER A 415 -23.07 11.93 6.44
CA SER A 415 -24.14 11.26 5.71
C SER A 415 -24.56 11.94 4.40
N GLU A 416 -24.06 13.15 4.15
CA GLU A 416 -24.34 13.89 2.91
C GLU A 416 -23.30 13.61 1.82
N VAL A 417 -22.22 12.92 2.17
CA VAL A 417 -21.16 12.50 1.25
C VAL A 417 -21.34 11.03 0.87
N GLU A 418 -21.16 10.72 -0.40
CA GLU A 418 -21.18 9.33 -0.88
C GLU A 418 -20.10 8.51 -0.17
N LEU A 419 -20.40 7.28 0.19
CA LEU A 419 -19.61 6.38 1.05
C LEU A 419 -19.29 6.96 2.45
N GLY A 420 -19.92 8.07 2.83
CA GLY A 420 -20.04 8.53 4.20
C GLY A 420 -18.80 9.11 4.87
N LEU A 421 -17.72 9.36 4.13
CA LEU A 421 -16.52 10.05 4.62
C LEU A 421 -16.26 11.32 3.82
N LYS A 422 -16.21 12.44 4.53
CA LYS A 422 -15.76 13.71 4.00
C LYS A 422 -14.30 13.93 4.34
N THR A 423 -13.46 14.10 3.33
CA THR A 423 -12.05 14.40 3.51
C THR A 423 -11.86 15.79 4.14
N ILE A 424 -11.08 15.87 5.20
CA ILE A 424 -10.73 17.11 5.91
C ILE A 424 -9.23 17.37 5.93
N ALA A 425 -8.41 16.38 5.64
CA ALA A 425 -6.99 16.53 5.33
C ALA A 425 -6.62 15.52 4.24
N SER A 426 -5.89 15.98 3.23
CA SER A 426 -5.39 15.14 2.14
C SER A 426 -3.89 15.06 2.23
N PHE A 427 -3.36 13.84 2.26
CA PHE A 427 -1.93 13.54 2.27
C PHE A 427 -1.14 14.39 3.29
N TYR A 428 -1.69 14.46 4.51
CA TYR A 428 -1.03 15.13 5.63
C TYR A 428 0.19 14.31 6.05
N GLU A 429 1.31 14.99 6.22
CA GLU A 429 2.56 14.44 6.73
C GLU A 429 2.87 15.11 8.07
N GLY A 430 3.20 14.30 9.08
CA GLY A 430 3.57 14.81 10.41
C GLY A 430 5.08 14.81 10.60
N ALA A 431 5.54 15.41 11.71
CA ALA A 431 6.97 15.51 12.01
C ALA A 431 7.47 14.45 12.99
N SER A 432 6.58 13.71 13.65
CA SER A 432 6.97 12.80 14.74
C SER A 432 7.59 11.51 14.21
N PHE A 433 7.20 11.04 13.03
CA PHE A 433 7.75 9.82 12.45
C PHE A 433 9.28 9.91 12.27
N ASP A 434 9.78 11.01 11.74
CA ASP A 434 11.23 11.25 11.54
C ASP A 434 12.03 11.29 12.83
N GLN A 435 11.36 11.42 13.98
CA GLN A 435 11.97 11.44 15.29
C GLN A 435 11.88 10.08 16.00
N THR A 436 11.22 9.11 15.40
CA THR A 436 11.15 7.73 15.90
C THR A 436 12.28 6.88 15.31
N ASP A 437 12.63 5.79 15.98
CA ASP A 437 13.52 4.77 15.45
C ASP A 437 12.71 3.77 14.62
N TYR A 438 12.87 3.79 13.30
CA TYR A 438 12.23 2.86 12.35
C TYR A 438 13.28 1.98 11.67
N SER A 439 14.30 1.53 12.45
CA SER A 439 15.34 0.60 11.97
C SER A 439 14.92 -0.88 11.97
N SER A 440 13.74 -1.17 12.48
CA SER A 440 13.13 -2.49 12.51
C SER A 440 11.60 -2.38 12.56
N ALA A 441 10.90 -3.47 12.27
CA ALA A 441 9.45 -3.54 12.44
C ALA A 441 9.02 -3.03 13.83
N CYS A 442 7.91 -2.30 13.87
CA CYS A 442 7.35 -1.78 15.12
C CYS A 442 6.98 -2.92 16.06
N VAL A 443 6.42 -3.98 15.52
CA VAL A 443 6.14 -5.22 16.25
C VAL A 443 6.70 -6.39 15.45
N ALA A 444 7.48 -7.23 16.12
CA ALA A 444 7.90 -8.50 15.54
C ALA A 444 6.68 -9.45 15.47
N THR A 445 6.44 -10.04 14.33
CA THR A 445 5.51 -11.16 14.21
C THR A 445 6.22 -12.42 14.68
N GLY A 446 5.55 -13.23 15.49
CA GLY A 446 6.12 -14.40 16.15
C GLY A 446 5.68 -15.71 15.52
#